data_61ed71001bb0b7e56befa4d2d00530b2
#
_entry.id   61ed71001bb0b7e56befa4d2d00530b2
#
_cell.length_a   1.000
_cell.length_b   1.000
_cell.length_c   1.000
_cell.angle_alpha   90.00
_cell.angle_beta   90.00
_cell.angle_gamma   90.00
#
_symmetry.space_group_name_H-M   'P 1'
#
loop_
_entity.id
_entity.type
_entity.pdbx_description
1 polymer ?
#
loop_
_entity_poly.entity_id
_entity_poly.type
_entity_poly.pdbx_seq_one_letter_code
_entity_poly.pdbx_strand_id
1 'polypeptide(L)'
;MRFLTRHALQLIVISAALTGCVSDAGLHARVEPLQPTADTLATTVGPDANGAWPAPDWVKRYGDPQLDRLVAETLQHNPDLQIAKARVGAAQAQLEQFASLSGLNGTALASVNKARLPQPDNVANVSVAGQQFPVQLFDDPVVSPSALMAGLSYQLDLWGKNAALTRSLLSSRDAARIDAEQARLTLTVALVTMYCELDRAFAQQAILQQKQQSAQQIDAVLRERSARGIDNAYDAADAALKRSRLTSQQALNEERIQLAELQIGVLSGRGPERGLALHRPQLAATADAPLPAQLPVDLMGRRPDIVAARLRAEAALSHVDATRAQFYPDVNLAAFAGLTALTPAALFSRAALTGSVGPAISLPIFDRTRLRAQLHGDYASVDAAVGLYNKTVDEALGDVARQLTSLRTVERLSDEQNRAVDSATRIVAIARERHRRGIGMQKDVMLADLSLLDERAQQADLQGRRMLLQVALIGALGGGFDEHKLDGAPIVHAPTTLFSHARLMDSHFD
;
A
#
# COMPACT_ATOMS: atom_id res chain seq x y z
N MET A 1 63.97 -24.55 -14.90
CA MET A 1 62.81 -25.33 -15.39
C MET A 1 61.81 -25.74 -14.29
N ARG A 2 62.18 -26.06 -13.05
CA ARG A 2 61.25 -26.45 -11.98
C ARG A 2 60.38 -25.34 -11.41
N PHE A 3 60.70 -24.05 -11.60
CA PHE A 3 59.90 -22.91 -11.14
C PHE A 3 58.72 -22.60 -12.08
N LEU A 4 58.92 -22.68 -13.40
CA LEU A 4 57.90 -22.44 -14.41
C LEU A 4 56.77 -23.49 -14.41
N THR A 5 57.10 -24.75 -14.11
CA THR A 5 56.09 -25.84 -14.01
C THR A 5 55.20 -25.76 -12.78
N ARG A 6 55.69 -25.19 -11.66
CA ARG A 6 54.86 -24.98 -10.46
C ARG A 6 53.84 -23.86 -10.66
N HIS A 7 54.21 -22.76 -11.31
CA HIS A 7 53.29 -21.68 -11.59
C HIS A 7 52.28 -22.04 -12.69
N ALA A 8 52.67 -22.81 -13.69
CA ALA A 8 51.74 -23.36 -14.68
C ALA A 8 50.72 -24.34 -14.07
N LEU A 9 51.13 -25.18 -13.13
CA LEU A 9 50.24 -26.11 -12.42
C LEU A 9 49.28 -25.35 -11.50
N GLN A 10 49.74 -24.29 -10.83
CA GLN A 10 48.90 -23.41 -10.02
C GLN A 10 47.85 -22.64 -10.87
N LEU A 11 48.24 -22.13 -12.04
CA LEU A 11 47.33 -21.49 -12.99
C LEU A 11 46.29 -22.45 -13.57
N ILE A 12 46.67 -23.71 -13.86
CA ILE A 12 45.75 -24.74 -14.35
C ILE A 12 44.76 -25.15 -13.24
N VAL A 13 45.21 -25.28 -12.00
CA VAL A 13 44.30 -25.59 -10.86
C VAL A 13 43.34 -24.44 -10.59
N ILE A 14 43.80 -23.17 -10.71
CA ILE A 14 42.96 -22.01 -10.57
C ILE A 14 41.97 -21.90 -11.73
N SER A 15 42.38 -22.14 -12.99
CA SER A 15 41.47 -22.15 -14.13
C SER A 15 40.48 -23.30 -14.12
N ALA A 16 40.86 -24.49 -13.67
CA ALA A 16 39.95 -25.62 -13.48
C ALA A 16 38.96 -25.41 -12.34
N ALA A 17 39.35 -24.70 -11.27
CA ALA A 17 38.44 -24.30 -10.20
C ALA A 17 37.41 -23.28 -10.65
N LEU A 18 37.74 -22.40 -11.61
CA LEU A 18 36.82 -21.41 -12.18
C LEU A 18 35.78 -22.00 -13.15
N THR A 19 36.05 -23.15 -13.77
CA THR A 19 35.08 -23.85 -14.64
C THR A 19 34.09 -24.74 -13.90
N GLY A 20 34.29 -24.98 -12.60
CA GLY A 20 33.40 -25.73 -11.73
C GLY A 20 32.20 -24.93 -11.16
N CYS A 21 31.97 -23.72 -11.65
CA CYS A 21 30.87 -22.89 -11.14
C CYS A 21 29.51 -23.56 -11.33
N VAL A 22 28.71 -23.54 -10.28
CA VAL A 22 27.33 -24.06 -10.26
C VAL A 22 26.50 -23.28 -11.29
N SER A 23 25.85 -23.98 -12.23
CA SER A 23 24.99 -23.38 -13.25
C SER A 23 23.60 -23.15 -12.73
N ASP A 24 23.02 -21.98 -13.03
CA ASP A 24 21.62 -21.58 -12.81
C ASP A 24 20.70 -21.97 -13.97
N ALA A 25 21.22 -22.63 -15.01
CA ALA A 25 20.50 -22.98 -16.23
C ALA A 25 19.17 -23.71 -15.96
N GLY A 26 18.13 -23.30 -16.68
CA GLY A 26 16.78 -23.88 -16.59
C GLY A 26 15.91 -23.34 -15.45
N LEU A 27 16.37 -22.34 -14.70
CA LEU A 27 15.57 -21.66 -13.67
C LEU A 27 15.20 -20.25 -14.14
N HIS A 28 13.91 -19.93 -14.18
CA HIS A 28 13.37 -18.64 -14.58
C HIS A 28 12.00 -18.41 -13.93
N ALA A 29 11.55 -17.16 -13.90
CA ALA A 29 10.19 -16.80 -13.53
C ALA A 29 9.21 -17.28 -14.62
N ARG A 30 7.98 -17.60 -14.27
CA ARG A 30 6.96 -18.20 -15.15
C ARG A 30 5.79 -17.28 -15.42
N VAL A 31 5.56 -16.30 -14.54
CA VAL A 31 4.42 -15.36 -14.61
C VAL A 31 4.85 -14.09 -15.30
N GLU A 32 4.14 -13.70 -16.36
CA GLU A 32 4.39 -12.48 -17.09
C GLU A 32 3.59 -11.30 -16.51
N PRO A 33 4.16 -10.08 -16.51
CA PRO A 33 3.47 -8.89 -16.04
C PRO A 33 2.42 -8.44 -17.06
N LEU A 34 1.20 -8.17 -16.56
CA LEU A 34 0.09 -7.67 -17.35
C LEU A 34 0.40 -6.24 -17.87
N GLN A 35 0.17 -6.01 -19.16
CA GLN A 35 0.26 -4.70 -19.80
C GLN A 35 -1.09 -4.33 -20.43
N PRO A 36 -1.90 -3.50 -19.77
CA PRO A 36 -3.16 -3.04 -20.34
C PRO A 36 -2.92 -2.24 -21.63
N THR A 37 -3.76 -2.47 -22.64
CA THR A 37 -3.77 -1.71 -23.90
C THR A 37 -4.87 -0.64 -23.86
N ALA A 38 -4.83 0.32 -24.78
CA ALA A 38 -5.87 1.34 -24.90
C ALA A 38 -7.27 0.74 -25.10
N ASP A 39 -7.34 -0.44 -25.72
CA ASP A 39 -8.61 -1.14 -26.01
C ASP A 39 -9.21 -1.86 -24.80
N THR A 40 -8.45 -2.03 -23.70
CA THR A 40 -8.88 -2.84 -22.54
C THR A 40 -10.19 -2.35 -21.91
N LEU A 41 -10.48 -1.04 -21.96
CA LEU A 41 -11.73 -0.43 -21.46
C LEU A 41 -12.49 0.34 -22.53
N ALA A 42 -12.20 0.17 -23.81
CA ALA A 42 -12.76 0.96 -24.92
C ALA A 42 -14.30 1.00 -24.91
N THR A 43 -14.96 -0.13 -24.68
CA THR A 43 -16.43 -0.21 -24.59
C THR A 43 -16.99 0.53 -23.37
N THR A 44 -16.28 0.52 -22.25
CA THR A 44 -16.74 1.11 -20.99
C THR A 44 -16.44 2.60 -20.92
N VAL A 45 -15.31 3.05 -21.44
CA VAL A 45 -14.90 4.47 -21.41
C VAL A 45 -15.64 5.25 -22.51
N GLY A 46 -15.78 4.70 -23.71
CA GLY A 46 -16.39 5.34 -24.87
C GLY A 46 -15.40 6.21 -25.65
N PRO A 47 -15.79 6.67 -26.86
CA PRO A 47 -14.90 7.39 -27.78
C PRO A 47 -14.60 8.85 -27.37
N ASP A 48 -15.42 9.46 -26.51
CA ASP A 48 -15.36 10.90 -26.18
C ASP A 48 -14.50 11.22 -24.94
N ALA A 49 -13.61 10.34 -24.56
CA ALA A 49 -12.72 10.52 -23.40
C ALA A 49 -11.58 11.50 -23.75
N ASN A 50 -11.78 12.80 -23.46
CA ASN A 50 -10.79 13.86 -23.68
C ASN A 50 -10.51 14.68 -22.41
N GLY A 51 -10.76 14.11 -21.22
CA GLY A 51 -10.64 14.77 -19.94
C GLY A 51 -9.23 14.74 -19.35
N ALA A 52 -9.06 15.49 -18.28
CA ALA A 52 -7.85 15.54 -17.49
C ALA A 52 -7.95 14.59 -16.29
N TRP A 53 -6.79 14.12 -15.83
CA TRP A 53 -6.66 13.38 -14.58
C TRP A 53 -7.07 14.24 -13.38
N PRO A 54 -7.63 13.64 -12.30
CA PRO A 54 -7.91 14.37 -11.08
C PRO A 54 -6.69 15.16 -10.60
N ALA A 55 -6.90 16.41 -10.15
CA ALA A 55 -5.83 17.19 -9.54
C ALA A 55 -5.49 16.66 -8.14
N PRO A 56 -4.28 16.86 -7.60
CA PRO A 56 -3.92 16.42 -6.25
C PRO A 56 -4.79 17.05 -5.15
N ASP A 57 -5.36 18.23 -5.40
CA ASP A 57 -6.24 18.98 -4.50
C ASP A 57 -7.72 18.86 -4.89
N TRP A 58 -8.11 17.72 -5.47
CA TRP A 58 -9.46 17.46 -5.98
C TRP A 58 -10.58 17.73 -4.96
N VAL A 59 -10.29 17.66 -3.66
CA VAL A 59 -11.27 17.93 -2.60
C VAL A 59 -11.78 19.37 -2.65
N LYS A 60 -10.94 20.34 -3.01
CA LYS A 60 -11.32 21.76 -3.09
C LYS A 60 -12.45 22.06 -4.07
N ARG A 61 -12.69 21.16 -5.03
CA ARG A 61 -13.81 21.29 -5.98
C ARG A 61 -15.20 21.29 -5.32
N TYR A 62 -15.29 20.74 -4.10
CA TYR A 62 -16.55 20.70 -3.34
C TYR A 62 -16.85 22.05 -2.65
N GLY A 63 -15.89 22.97 -2.57
CA GLY A 63 -16.08 24.35 -2.15
C GLY A 63 -16.45 24.52 -0.67
N ASP A 64 -16.27 23.50 0.17
CA ASP A 64 -16.59 23.57 1.60
C ASP A 64 -15.32 23.70 2.46
N PRO A 65 -15.09 24.87 3.10
CA PRO A 65 -13.92 25.08 3.95
C PRO A 65 -13.86 24.16 5.20
N GLN A 66 -15.00 23.61 5.62
CA GLN A 66 -15.05 22.64 6.72
C GLN A 66 -14.44 21.31 6.27
N LEU A 67 -14.76 20.86 5.06
CA LEU A 67 -14.19 19.66 4.47
C LEU A 67 -12.68 19.80 4.28
N ASP A 68 -12.19 20.94 3.78
CA ASP A 68 -10.75 21.19 3.60
C ASP A 68 -9.98 21.08 4.92
N ARG A 69 -10.54 21.64 5.99
CA ARG A 69 -9.94 21.54 7.33
C ARG A 69 -9.94 20.10 7.86
N LEU A 70 -11.03 19.36 7.66
CA LEU A 70 -11.12 17.96 8.08
C LEU A 70 -10.10 17.08 7.35
N VAL A 71 -9.90 17.30 6.06
CA VAL A 71 -8.86 16.60 5.29
C VAL A 71 -7.47 16.90 5.86
N ALA A 72 -7.17 18.17 6.13
CA ALA A 72 -5.89 18.55 6.72
C ALA A 72 -5.68 17.91 8.12
N GLU A 73 -6.70 17.93 8.98
CA GLU A 73 -6.69 17.28 10.29
C GLU A 73 -6.45 15.77 10.17
N THR A 74 -7.15 15.08 9.25
CA THR A 74 -7.02 13.65 9.00
C THR A 74 -5.59 13.29 8.58
N LEU A 75 -5.05 14.03 7.61
CA LEU A 75 -3.69 13.77 7.10
C LEU A 75 -2.59 14.07 8.15
N GLN A 76 -2.89 14.89 9.14
CA GLN A 76 -1.96 15.22 10.22
C GLN A 76 -2.04 14.25 11.41
N HIS A 77 -3.22 13.78 11.78
CA HIS A 77 -3.46 13.12 13.06
C HIS A 77 -3.89 11.66 12.96
N ASN A 78 -4.32 11.20 11.78
CA ASN A 78 -4.83 9.83 11.65
C ASN A 78 -3.73 8.78 11.94
N PRO A 79 -3.99 7.80 12.82
CA PRO A 79 -3.01 6.78 13.20
C PRO A 79 -2.56 5.88 12.05
N ASP A 80 -3.44 5.55 11.09
CA ASP A 80 -3.09 4.68 9.96
C ASP A 80 -2.02 5.31 9.07
N LEU A 81 -2.08 6.64 8.89
CA LEU A 81 -1.04 7.36 8.15
C LEU A 81 0.27 7.44 8.93
N GLN A 82 0.20 7.52 10.27
CA GLN A 82 1.41 7.44 11.12
C GLN A 82 2.06 6.06 11.02
N ILE A 83 1.26 4.98 11.02
CA ILE A 83 1.73 3.62 10.80
C ILE A 83 2.39 3.49 9.42
N ALA A 84 1.78 4.02 8.37
CA ALA A 84 2.35 4.00 7.03
C ALA A 84 3.71 4.73 6.97
N LYS A 85 3.81 5.92 7.56
CA LYS A 85 5.08 6.67 7.69
C LYS A 85 6.14 5.91 8.49
N ALA A 86 5.75 5.24 9.58
CA ALA A 86 6.67 4.42 10.37
C ALA A 86 7.23 3.23 9.57
N ARG A 87 6.41 2.61 8.69
CA ARG A 87 6.87 1.56 7.77
C ARG A 87 7.91 2.07 6.76
N VAL A 88 7.74 3.29 6.27
CA VAL A 88 8.76 3.94 5.43
C VAL A 88 10.07 4.11 6.21
N GLY A 89 10.01 4.58 7.45
CA GLY A 89 11.18 4.71 8.32
C GLY A 89 11.86 3.35 8.58
N ALA A 90 11.09 2.28 8.78
CA ALA A 90 11.63 0.93 8.97
C ALA A 90 12.35 0.42 7.70
N ALA A 91 11.76 0.63 6.51
CA ALA A 91 12.38 0.24 5.25
C ALA A 91 13.67 1.04 4.96
N GLN A 92 13.68 2.33 5.29
CA GLN A 92 14.87 3.18 5.20
C GLN A 92 15.98 2.69 6.15
N ALA A 93 15.63 2.35 7.39
CA ALA A 93 16.58 1.82 8.36
C ALA A 93 17.20 0.48 7.93
N GLN A 94 16.41 -0.40 7.29
CA GLN A 94 16.93 -1.64 6.70
C GLN A 94 17.95 -1.39 5.60
N LEU A 95 17.69 -0.42 4.72
CA LEU A 95 18.62 -0.01 3.67
C LEU A 95 19.94 0.53 4.28
N GLU A 96 19.86 1.41 5.28
CA GLU A 96 21.01 1.98 5.97
C GLU A 96 21.82 0.91 6.71
N GLN A 97 21.13 -0.02 7.39
CA GLN A 97 21.77 -1.16 8.04
C GLN A 97 22.56 -2.02 7.04
N PHE A 98 21.94 -2.34 5.89
CA PHE A 98 22.62 -3.10 4.85
C PHE A 98 23.81 -2.34 4.27
N ALA A 99 23.67 -1.04 3.99
CA ALA A 99 24.75 -0.20 3.50
C ALA A 99 25.94 -0.16 4.48
N SER A 100 25.66 -0.12 5.79
CA SER A 100 26.71 -0.20 6.82
C SER A 100 27.41 -1.56 6.84
N LEU A 101 26.65 -2.67 6.73
CA LEU A 101 27.21 -4.02 6.76
C LEU A 101 27.99 -4.38 5.50
N SER A 102 27.62 -3.85 4.34
CA SER A 102 28.31 -4.08 3.07
C SER A 102 29.56 -3.20 2.86
N GLY A 103 29.81 -2.23 3.74
CA GLY A 103 30.95 -1.36 3.74
C GLY A 103 32.18 -1.93 4.44
N LEU A 104 33.09 -1.02 4.85
CA LEU A 104 34.24 -1.37 5.67
C LEU A 104 33.77 -1.66 7.11
N ASN A 105 33.94 -2.92 7.53
CA ASN A 105 33.58 -3.35 8.88
C ASN A 105 34.81 -3.42 9.79
N GLY A 106 34.72 -2.77 10.96
CA GLY A 106 35.72 -2.82 12.01
C GLY A 106 35.19 -3.63 13.20
N THR A 107 36.00 -4.55 13.73
CA THR A 107 35.68 -5.32 14.93
C THR A 107 36.80 -5.21 15.93
N ALA A 108 36.47 -5.14 17.23
CA ALA A 108 37.42 -5.25 18.30
C ALA A 108 36.99 -6.41 19.21
N LEU A 109 37.94 -7.25 19.61
CA LEU A 109 37.71 -8.40 20.47
C LEU A 109 38.69 -8.30 21.66
N ALA A 110 38.16 -8.35 22.87
CA ALA A 110 38.95 -8.60 24.08
C ALA A 110 38.39 -9.85 24.75
N SER A 111 39.22 -10.84 24.97
CA SER A 111 38.79 -12.07 25.64
C SER A 111 39.87 -12.61 26.58
N VAL A 112 39.43 -13.14 27.72
CA VAL A 112 40.22 -13.92 28.64
C VAL A 112 39.42 -15.18 28.96
N ASN A 113 39.91 -16.31 28.55
CA ASN A 113 39.27 -17.61 28.76
C ASN A 113 40.13 -18.47 29.71
N LYS A 114 39.51 -19.43 30.39
CA LYS A 114 40.20 -20.45 31.14
C LYS A 114 39.95 -21.79 30.51
N ALA A 115 40.99 -22.44 30.05
CA ALA A 115 40.91 -23.73 29.34
C ALA A 115 41.83 -24.72 30.04
N ARG A 116 41.37 -25.97 30.17
CA ARG A 116 42.19 -27.10 30.63
C ARG A 116 42.55 -27.93 29.40
N LEU A 117 43.87 -28.07 29.17
CA LEU A 117 44.37 -28.91 28.09
C LEU A 117 44.38 -30.38 28.53
N PRO A 118 44.09 -31.34 27.64
CA PRO A 118 44.23 -32.77 27.91
C PRO A 118 45.71 -33.10 28.24
N GLN A 119 45.94 -33.81 29.31
CA GLN A 119 47.31 -34.12 29.76
C GLN A 119 48.12 -34.98 28.78
N PRO A 120 47.57 -36.00 28.07
CA PRO A 120 48.36 -36.83 27.16
C PRO A 120 49.01 -36.03 26.00
N ASP A 121 48.37 -34.95 25.56
CA ASP A 121 48.79 -34.18 24.39
C ASP A 121 49.74 -33.04 24.70
N ASN A 122 50.14 -32.90 25.96
CA ASN A 122 51.01 -31.83 26.45
C ASN A 122 52.51 -32.11 26.27
N VAL A 123 52.85 -33.23 25.65
CA VAL A 123 54.22 -33.67 25.37
C VAL A 123 54.45 -33.81 23.86
N ALA A 124 55.35 -33.03 23.31
CA ALA A 124 55.79 -33.17 21.92
C ALA A 124 57.16 -33.92 21.91
N ASN A 125 57.31 -34.91 21.08
CA ASN A 125 58.57 -35.57 20.83
C ASN A 125 59.37 -34.77 19.81
N VAL A 126 60.44 -34.13 20.22
CA VAL A 126 61.37 -33.39 19.37
C VAL A 126 62.56 -34.32 19.03
N SER A 127 62.80 -34.57 17.75
CA SER A 127 63.92 -35.42 17.29
C SER A 127 65.13 -34.52 17.06
N VAL A 128 66.22 -34.79 17.82
CA VAL A 128 67.51 -34.14 17.64
C VAL A 128 68.60 -35.27 17.43
N ALA A 129 69.28 -35.24 16.29
CA ALA A 129 70.34 -36.23 15.90
C ALA A 129 69.86 -37.67 15.95
N GLY A 130 68.59 -37.96 15.64
CA GLY A 130 68.02 -39.31 15.62
C GLY A 130 67.52 -39.83 16.98
N GLN A 131 67.67 -39.09 18.04
CA GLN A 131 67.09 -39.36 19.36
C GLN A 131 65.83 -38.51 19.59
N GLN A 132 64.80 -39.15 20.13
CA GLN A 132 63.57 -38.44 20.50
C GLN A 132 63.62 -38.02 21.93
N PHE A 133 63.37 -36.67 22.13
CA PHE A 133 63.32 -36.09 23.45
C PHE A 133 61.85 -35.66 23.70
N PRO A 134 61.21 -36.19 24.73
CA PRO A 134 59.90 -35.67 25.14
C PRO A 134 60.08 -34.26 25.70
N VAL A 135 59.49 -33.30 25.06
CA VAL A 135 59.43 -31.89 25.50
C VAL A 135 58.02 -31.59 26.00
N GLN A 136 57.91 -31.25 27.25
CA GLN A 136 56.63 -30.81 27.81
C GLN A 136 56.28 -29.41 27.26
N LEU A 137 55.14 -29.32 26.60
CA LEU A 137 54.72 -28.07 25.94
C LEU A 137 54.25 -27.05 26.97
N PHE A 138 53.65 -27.51 28.07
CA PHE A 138 53.14 -26.67 29.15
C PHE A 138 53.30 -27.34 30.49
N ASP A 139 53.75 -26.59 31.47
CA ASP A 139 53.95 -27.08 32.88
C ASP A 139 52.58 -27.20 33.61
N ASP A 140 51.62 -26.37 33.29
CA ASP A 140 50.29 -26.37 33.89
C ASP A 140 49.25 -26.76 32.82
N PRO A 141 48.41 -27.78 33.08
CA PRO A 141 47.32 -28.14 32.16
C PRO A 141 46.21 -27.07 32.07
N VAL A 142 46.23 -26.07 32.95
CA VAL A 142 45.31 -24.96 32.97
C VAL A 142 45.98 -23.74 32.36
N VAL A 143 45.48 -23.33 31.18
CA VAL A 143 45.92 -22.11 30.47
C VAL A 143 44.83 -21.10 30.50
N SER A 144 45.18 -19.81 30.42
CA SER A 144 44.23 -18.73 30.31
C SER A 144 44.44 -17.95 29.02
N PRO A 145 44.00 -18.52 27.86
CA PRO A 145 44.13 -17.83 26.58
C PRO A 145 43.48 -16.45 26.64
N SER A 146 44.28 -15.46 26.30
CA SER A 146 43.88 -14.04 26.33
C SER A 146 44.13 -13.43 24.96
N ALA A 147 43.22 -12.64 24.49
CA ALA A 147 43.33 -11.94 23.21
C ALA A 147 42.80 -10.52 23.31
N LEU A 148 43.52 -9.59 22.69
CA LEU A 148 43.07 -8.24 22.40
C LEU A 148 43.36 -7.97 20.95
N MET A 149 42.31 -7.95 20.10
CA MET A 149 42.46 -7.89 18.66
C MET A 149 41.55 -6.82 18.07
N ALA A 150 42.01 -6.15 17.02
CA ALA A 150 41.22 -5.32 16.17
C ALA A 150 41.31 -5.86 14.74
N GLY A 151 40.19 -5.92 14.06
CA GLY A 151 40.07 -6.41 12.70
C GLY A 151 39.30 -5.44 11.80
N LEU A 152 39.68 -5.42 10.53
CA LEU A 152 38.98 -4.73 9.46
C LEU A 152 38.62 -5.75 8.38
N SER A 153 37.42 -5.67 7.84
CA SER A 153 37.01 -6.49 6.71
C SER A 153 36.22 -5.69 5.69
N TYR A 154 36.46 -5.95 4.41
CA TYR A 154 35.77 -5.32 3.31
C TYR A 154 35.46 -6.36 2.24
N GLN A 155 34.17 -6.55 1.92
CA GLN A 155 33.73 -7.47 0.88
C GLN A 155 33.78 -6.77 -0.48
N LEU A 156 34.58 -7.33 -1.41
CA LEU A 156 34.67 -6.86 -2.77
C LEU A 156 33.47 -7.36 -3.58
N ASP A 157 32.60 -6.44 -4.01
CA ASP A 157 31.39 -6.77 -4.77
C ASP A 157 31.68 -6.95 -6.28
N LEU A 158 32.47 -7.98 -6.60
CA LEU A 158 32.94 -8.24 -7.98
C LEU A 158 31.81 -8.72 -8.90
N TRP A 159 30.78 -9.35 -8.34
CA TRP A 159 29.67 -9.96 -9.07
C TRP A 159 28.35 -9.20 -8.89
N GLY A 160 28.37 -8.08 -8.22
CA GLY A 160 27.22 -7.21 -8.03
C GLY A 160 26.17 -7.73 -7.03
N LYS A 161 26.53 -8.66 -6.14
CA LYS A 161 25.64 -9.18 -5.09
C LYS A 161 25.10 -8.08 -4.18
N ASN A 162 26.02 -7.26 -3.62
CA ASN A 162 25.64 -6.18 -2.71
C ASN A 162 24.92 -5.06 -3.44
N ALA A 163 25.34 -4.77 -4.69
CA ALA A 163 24.64 -3.82 -5.55
C ALA A 163 23.22 -4.28 -5.86
N ALA A 164 22.98 -5.56 -6.13
CA ALA A 164 21.65 -6.13 -6.38
C ALA A 164 20.78 -6.11 -5.10
N LEU A 165 21.32 -6.46 -3.94
CA LEU A 165 20.60 -6.35 -2.66
C LEU A 165 20.25 -4.91 -2.32
N THR A 166 21.17 -3.96 -2.59
CA THR A 166 20.88 -2.51 -2.42
C THR A 166 19.71 -2.08 -3.30
N ARG A 167 19.68 -2.49 -4.58
CA ARG A 167 18.55 -2.21 -5.48
C ARG A 167 17.24 -2.80 -4.96
N SER A 168 17.26 -4.06 -4.50
CA SER A 168 16.09 -4.71 -3.91
C SER A 168 15.54 -3.93 -2.70
N LEU A 169 16.42 -3.50 -1.80
CA LEU A 169 16.04 -2.70 -0.63
C LEU A 169 15.57 -1.29 -0.99
N LEU A 170 16.17 -0.65 -2.00
CA LEU A 170 15.72 0.64 -2.53
C LEU A 170 14.30 0.53 -3.10
N SER A 171 14.03 -0.47 -3.96
CA SER A 171 12.70 -0.71 -4.51
C SER A 171 11.68 -1.03 -3.41
N SER A 172 12.07 -1.78 -2.38
CA SER A 172 11.23 -2.08 -1.22
C SER A 172 10.91 -0.84 -0.38
N ARG A 173 11.91 0.05 -0.16
CA ARG A 173 11.71 1.35 0.50
C ARG A 173 10.78 2.24 -0.32
N ASP A 174 10.98 2.31 -1.64
CA ASP A 174 10.14 3.13 -2.51
C ASP A 174 8.71 2.57 -2.58
N ALA A 175 8.52 1.25 -2.59
CA ALA A 175 7.20 0.64 -2.44
C ALA A 175 6.52 1.06 -1.13
N ALA A 176 7.24 1.09 -0.01
CA ALA A 176 6.68 1.56 1.27
C ALA A 176 6.32 3.05 1.25
N ARG A 177 7.07 3.91 0.53
CA ARG A 177 6.71 5.32 0.31
C ARG A 177 5.41 5.45 -0.47
N ILE A 178 5.25 4.67 -1.54
CA ILE A 178 4.04 4.66 -2.34
C ILE A 178 2.85 4.10 -1.56
N ASP A 179 3.05 3.10 -0.69
CA ASP A 179 2.00 2.64 0.24
C ASP A 179 1.52 3.74 1.16
N ALA A 180 2.39 4.65 1.58
CA ALA A 180 1.97 5.81 2.39
C ALA A 180 1.10 6.78 1.59
N GLU A 181 1.37 6.97 0.29
CA GLU A 181 0.50 7.74 -0.60
C GLU A 181 -0.84 7.02 -0.85
N GLN A 182 -0.84 5.69 -0.97
CA GLN A 182 -2.08 4.89 -1.03
C GLN A 182 -2.91 5.04 0.24
N ALA A 183 -2.29 5.00 1.41
CA ALA A 183 -2.97 5.22 2.68
C ALA A 183 -3.58 6.64 2.75
N ARG A 184 -2.83 7.65 2.32
CA ARG A 184 -3.32 9.03 2.21
C ARG A 184 -4.54 9.15 1.30
N LEU A 185 -4.48 8.56 0.11
CA LEU A 185 -5.60 8.53 -0.84
C LEU A 185 -6.82 7.83 -0.22
N THR A 186 -6.64 6.65 0.33
CA THR A 186 -7.71 5.85 0.93
C THR A 186 -8.40 6.61 2.07
N LEU A 187 -7.63 7.24 2.95
CA LEU A 187 -8.17 8.05 4.05
C LEU A 187 -8.93 9.27 3.54
N THR A 188 -8.39 9.97 2.53
CA THR A 188 -9.04 11.14 1.95
C THR A 188 -10.37 10.75 1.30
N VAL A 189 -10.38 9.68 0.50
CA VAL A 189 -11.60 9.16 -0.14
C VAL A 189 -12.63 8.72 0.92
N ALA A 190 -12.22 8.00 1.96
CA ALA A 190 -13.10 7.56 3.03
C ALA A 190 -13.72 8.74 3.78
N LEU A 191 -12.93 9.77 4.11
CA LEU A 191 -13.42 10.99 4.78
C LEU A 191 -14.42 11.73 3.91
N VAL A 192 -14.10 12.00 2.63
CA VAL A 192 -14.99 12.72 1.71
C VAL A 192 -16.26 11.91 1.47
N THR A 193 -16.17 10.59 1.37
CA THR A 193 -17.35 9.70 1.25
C THR A 193 -18.28 9.85 2.46
N MET A 194 -17.74 9.80 3.69
CA MET A 194 -18.54 10.00 4.92
C MET A 194 -19.13 11.41 4.99
N TYR A 195 -18.40 12.41 4.53
CA TYR A 195 -18.88 13.79 4.50
C TYR A 195 -20.03 13.99 3.47
N CYS A 196 -19.95 13.35 2.31
CA CYS A 196 -21.04 13.31 1.34
C CYS A 196 -22.26 12.53 1.86
N GLU A 197 -22.08 11.43 2.60
CA GLU A 197 -23.17 10.72 3.26
C GLU A 197 -23.84 11.58 4.35
N LEU A 198 -23.06 12.37 5.09
CA LEU A 198 -23.58 13.34 6.06
C LEU A 198 -24.44 14.40 5.36
N ASP A 199 -23.97 14.98 4.26
CA ASP A 199 -24.75 15.95 3.47
C ASP A 199 -26.07 15.34 2.97
N ARG A 200 -26.03 14.13 2.41
CA ARG A 200 -27.20 13.37 1.97
C ARG A 200 -28.19 13.14 3.11
N ALA A 201 -27.72 12.79 4.31
CA ALA A 201 -28.57 12.58 5.47
C ALA A 201 -29.25 13.88 5.94
N PHE A 202 -28.54 15.02 5.91
CA PHE A 202 -29.13 16.33 6.18
C PHE A 202 -30.14 16.77 5.10
N ALA A 203 -29.91 16.48 3.83
CA ALA A 203 -30.87 16.72 2.77
C ALA A 203 -32.17 15.92 2.99
N GLN A 204 -32.06 14.64 3.35
CA GLN A 204 -33.18 13.78 3.73
C GLN A 204 -33.91 14.29 4.97
N GLN A 205 -33.19 14.75 5.99
CA GLN A 205 -33.78 15.30 7.21
C GLN A 205 -34.69 16.52 6.90
N ALA A 206 -34.22 17.41 6.04
CA ALA A 206 -35.02 18.59 5.64
C ALA A 206 -36.35 18.21 4.98
N ILE A 207 -36.34 17.17 4.12
CA ILE A 207 -37.53 16.65 3.46
C ILE A 207 -38.42 15.90 4.45
N LEU A 208 -37.87 15.08 5.34
CA LEU A 208 -38.62 14.40 6.38
C LEU A 208 -39.34 15.37 7.33
N GLN A 209 -38.69 16.47 7.68
CA GLN A 209 -39.33 17.55 8.48
C GLN A 209 -40.52 18.16 7.74
N GLN A 210 -40.41 18.43 6.44
CA GLN A 210 -41.55 18.93 5.64
C GLN A 210 -42.70 17.90 5.58
N LYS A 211 -42.36 16.61 5.34
CA LYS A 211 -43.36 15.53 5.35
C LYS A 211 -44.06 15.40 6.70
N GLN A 212 -43.32 15.53 7.78
CA GLN A 212 -43.86 15.44 9.13
C GLN A 212 -44.85 16.59 9.41
N GLN A 213 -44.48 17.82 9.00
CA GLN A 213 -45.41 18.99 9.12
C GLN A 213 -46.70 18.80 8.31
N SER A 214 -46.60 18.33 7.06
CA SER A 214 -47.74 18.00 6.22
C SER A 214 -48.60 16.88 6.82
N ALA A 215 -47.98 15.83 7.32
CA ALA A 215 -48.68 14.69 7.95
C ALA A 215 -49.41 15.12 9.24
N GLN A 216 -48.80 15.99 10.04
CA GLN A 216 -49.46 16.56 11.24
C GLN A 216 -50.70 17.38 10.89
N GLN A 217 -50.63 18.19 9.84
CA GLN A 217 -51.78 18.96 9.35
C GLN A 217 -52.91 18.05 8.85
N ILE A 218 -52.57 17.00 8.08
CA ILE A 218 -53.54 16.01 7.61
C ILE A 218 -54.23 15.31 8.80
N ASP A 219 -53.44 14.82 9.75
CA ASP A 219 -53.93 14.12 10.94
C ASP A 219 -54.89 14.99 11.75
N ALA A 220 -54.56 16.31 11.95
CA ALA A 220 -55.41 17.28 12.64
C ALA A 220 -56.74 17.47 11.92
N VAL A 221 -56.72 17.72 10.62
CA VAL A 221 -57.94 17.93 9.81
C VAL A 221 -58.83 16.69 9.79
N LEU A 222 -58.24 15.49 9.61
CA LEU A 222 -59.03 14.26 9.56
C LEU A 222 -59.63 13.86 10.92
N ARG A 223 -58.92 14.12 12.02
CA ARG A 223 -59.48 13.93 13.39
C ARG A 223 -60.66 14.88 13.65
N GLU A 224 -60.54 16.15 13.29
CA GLU A 224 -61.65 17.11 13.48
C GLU A 224 -62.86 16.74 12.65
N ARG A 225 -62.68 16.33 11.40
CA ARG A 225 -63.77 15.89 10.52
C ARG A 225 -64.40 14.59 10.99
N SER A 226 -63.62 13.63 11.49
CA SER A 226 -64.10 12.38 12.07
C SER A 226 -64.89 12.65 13.37
N ALA A 227 -64.40 13.54 14.23
CA ALA A 227 -65.11 13.95 15.48
C ALA A 227 -66.44 14.63 15.19
N ARG A 228 -66.58 15.33 14.04
CA ARG A 228 -67.82 15.92 13.56
C ARG A 228 -68.76 14.97 12.79
N GLY A 229 -68.35 13.69 12.66
CA GLY A 229 -69.09 12.70 11.90
C GLY A 229 -69.12 12.88 10.39
N ILE A 230 -68.19 13.71 9.83
CA ILE A 230 -68.09 13.99 8.39
C ILE A 230 -67.31 12.89 7.68
N ASP A 231 -66.22 12.41 8.30
CA ASP A 231 -65.35 11.35 7.78
C ASP A 231 -65.41 10.12 8.72
N ASN A 232 -65.02 8.95 8.20
CA ASN A 232 -64.99 7.72 9.01
C ASN A 232 -63.71 7.64 9.85
N ALA A 233 -63.70 6.78 10.88
CA ALA A 233 -62.57 6.57 11.75
C ALA A 233 -61.36 5.95 11.04
N TYR A 234 -61.54 5.32 9.88
CA TYR A 234 -60.46 4.72 9.08
C TYR A 234 -59.45 5.76 8.59
N ASP A 235 -59.93 6.87 8.03
CA ASP A 235 -59.06 7.94 7.51
C ASP A 235 -58.23 8.59 8.61
N ALA A 236 -58.77 8.78 9.79
CA ALA A 236 -58.05 9.28 10.95
C ALA A 236 -56.99 8.29 11.46
N ALA A 237 -57.32 6.98 11.49
CA ALA A 237 -56.38 5.95 11.87
C ALA A 237 -55.23 5.76 10.88
N ASP A 238 -55.51 5.83 9.55
CA ASP A 238 -54.50 5.78 8.50
C ASP A 238 -53.55 6.98 8.57
N ALA A 239 -54.05 8.19 8.81
CA ALA A 239 -53.22 9.37 8.98
C ALA A 239 -52.31 9.25 10.24
N ALA A 240 -52.84 8.76 11.36
CA ALA A 240 -52.03 8.51 12.55
C ALA A 240 -50.93 7.47 12.32
N LEU A 241 -51.21 6.37 11.58
CA LEU A 241 -50.24 5.36 11.18
C LEU A 241 -49.11 5.97 10.33
N LYS A 242 -49.47 6.75 9.30
CA LYS A 242 -48.51 7.45 8.41
C LYS A 242 -47.61 8.41 9.19
N ARG A 243 -48.18 9.18 10.10
CA ARG A 243 -47.44 10.10 10.99
C ARG A 243 -46.45 9.34 11.88
N SER A 244 -46.88 8.22 12.49
CA SER A 244 -46.03 7.39 13.33
C SER A 244 -44.84 6.79 12.53
N ARG A 245 -45.08 6.34 11.30
CA ARG A 245 -44.01 5.87 10.39
C ARG A 245 -43.00 6.97 10.04
N LEU A 246 -43.47 8.19 9.77
CA LEU A 246 -42.59 9.33 9.51
C LEU A 246 -41.76 9.70 10.75
N THR A 247 -42.32 9.64 11.96
CA THR A 247 -41.56 9.86 13.21
C THR A 247 -40.45 8.80 13.36
N SER A 248 -40.73 7.54 13.05
CA SER A 248 -39.72 6.48 13.07
C SER A 248 -38.62 6.71 12.01
N GLN A 249 -38.98 7.16 10.80
CA GLN A 249 -38.00 7.49 9.75
C GLN A 249 -37.12 8.68 10.14
N GLN A 250 -37.67 9.69 10.83
CA GLN A 250 -36.87 10.80 11.37
C GLN A 250 -35.85 10.30 12.40
N ALA A 251 -36.26 9.50 13.36
CA ALA A 251 -35.35 8.96 14.37
C ALA A 251 -34.19 8.13 13.75
N LEU A 252 -34.50 7.30 12.75
CA LEU A 252 -33.48 6.54 12.01
C LEU A 252 -32.53 7.43 11.20
N ASN A 253 -33.04 8.54 10.66
CA ASN A 253 -32.19 9.48 9.92
C ASN A 253 -31.33 10.35 10.86
N GLU A 254 -31.85 10.71 12.05
CA GLU A 254 -31.08 11.38 13.10
C GLU A 254 -29.94 10.50 13.60
N GLU A 255 -30.21 9.21 13.82
CA GLU A 255 -29.16 8.21 14.14
C GLU A 255 -28.09 8.16 13.02
N ARG A 256 -28.51 8.11 11.75
CA ARG A 256 -27.57 8.11 10.60
C ARG A 256 -26.66 9.35 10.59
N ILE A 257 -27.20 10.52 10.87
CA ILE A 257 -26.43 11.77 10.97
C ILE A 257 -25.38 11.62 12.09
N GLN A 258 -25.80 11.24 13.29
CA GLN A 258 -24.92 11.09 14.44
C GLN A 258 -23.82 10.05 14.19
N LEU A 259 -24.15 8.89 13.61
CA LEU A 259 -23.16 7.86 13.27
C LEU A 259 -22.15 8.36 12.21
N ALA A 260 -22.59 9.13 11.21
CA ALA A 260 -21.69 9.73 10.22
C ALA A 260 -20.75 10.77 10.87
N GLU A 261 -21.29 11.62 11.76
CA GLU A 261 -20.50 12.60 12.52
C GLU A 261 -19.44 11.91 13.38
N LEU A 262 -19.81 10.88 14.16
CA LEU A 262 -18.88 10.10 14.97
C LEU A 262 -17.80 9.46 14.12
N GLN A 263 -18.16 8.87 12.98
CA GLN A 263 -17.21 8.25 12.07
C GLN A 263 -16.22 9.24 11.44
N ILE A 264 -16.69 10.43 11.07
CA ILE A 264 -15.82 11.53 10.60
C ILE A 264 -14.83 11.93 11.70
N GLY A 265 -15.31 12.03 12.96
CA GLY A 265 -14.46 12.31 14.12
C GLY A 265 -13.35 11.25 14.29
N VAL A 266 -13.67 9.96 14.13
CA VAL A 266 -12.69 8.86 14.19
C VAL A 266 -11.70 8.96 13.02
N LEU A 267 -12.19 9.17 11.79
CA LEU A 267 -11.32 9.31 10.61
C LEU A 267 -10.38 10.51 10.72
N SER A 268 -10.79 11.59 11.36
CA SER A 268 -9.95 12.77 11.59
C SER A 268 -8.77 12.50 12.55
N GLY A 269 -8.76 11.36 13.26
CA GLY A 269 -7.76 11.03 14.28
C GLY A 269 -7.87 11.86 15.57
N ARG A 270 -8.98 12.60 15.74
CA ARG A 270 -9.22 13.47 16.92
C ARG A 270 -10.25 12.89 17.89
N GLY A 271 -10.76 11.69 17.56
CA GLY A 271 -11.78 11.01 18.35
C GLY A 271 -13.21 11.35 17.94
N PRO A 272 -14.20 10.56 18.38
CA PRO A 272 -15.58 10.64 17.91
C PRO A 272 -16.25 11.99 18.21
N GLU A 273 -15.96 12.62 19.37
CA GLU A 273 -16.56 13.89 19.76
C GLU A 273 -16.20 15.06 18.82
N ARG A 274 -15.06 14.95 18.10
CA ARG A 274 -14.71 15.96 17.08
C ARG A 274 -15.75 16.04 15.97
N GLY A 275 -16.38 14.92 15.64
CA GLY A 275 -17.45 14.84 14.64
C GLY A 275 -18.73 15.55 15.06
N LEU A 276 -19.08 15.49 16.35
CA LEU A 276 -20.29 16.15 16.88
C LEU A 276 -20.23 17.68 16.83
N ALA A 277 -19.05 18.25 16.64
CA ALA A 277 -18.86 19.70 16.46
C ALA A 277 -19.01 20.17 14.99
N LEU A 278 -19.41 19.28 14.08
CA LEU A 278 -19.59 19.61 12.68
C LEU A 278 -20.89 20.39 12.45
N HIS A 279 -20.83 21.29 11.51
CA HIS A 279 -22.03 21.96 10.97
C HIS A 279 -22.50 21.21 9.73
N ARG A 280 -23.78 21.43 9.36
CA ARG A 280 -24.33 20.89 8.11
C ARG A 280 -23.39 21.17 6.94
N PRO A 281 -23.00 20.16 6.14
CA PRO A 281 -22.18 20.34 4.95
C PRO A 281 -22.78 21.35 3.95
N GLN A 282 -21.89 22.05 3.23
CA GLN A 282 -22.28 23.01 2.17
C GLN A 282 -21.55 22.66 0.88
N LEU A 283 -21.77 21.44 0.39
CA LEU A 283 -21.10 20.95 -0.81
C LEU A 283 -21.64 21.61 -2.06
N ALA A 284 -20.74 22.13 -2.90
CA ALA A 284 -21.09 22.60 -4.23
C ALA A 284 -21.41 21.42 -5.14
N ALA A 285 -22.46 21.57 -5.98
CA ALA A 285 -22.72 20.59 -7.02
C ALA A 285 -21.56 20.60 -8.02
N THR A 286 -20.86 19.46 -8.11
CA THR A 286 -19.74 19.31 -9.04
C THR A 286 -20.21 18.80 -10.39
N ALA A 287 -19.79 19.46 -11.46
CA ALA A 287 -19.97 18.92 -12.80
C ALA A 287 -19.14 17.64 -12.99
N ASP A 288 -19.64 16.74 -13.84
CA ASP A 288 -18.87 15.53 -14.18
C ASP A 288 -17.58 15.94 -14.89
N ALA A 289 -16.46 15.37 -14.44
CA ALA A 289 -15.20 15.55 -15.11
C ALA A 289 -15.12 14.55 -16.28
N PRO A 290 -14.82 15.01 -17.52
CA PRO A 290 -14.61 14.09 -18.62
C PRO A 290 -13.41 13.17 -18.32
N LEU A 291 -13.48 11.93 -18.82
CA LEU A 291 -12.47 10.89 -18.57
C LEU A 291 -11.22 11.09 -19.44
N PRO A 292 -10.01 10.74 -18.93
CA PRO A 292 -8.79 10.76 -19.74
C PRO A 292 -8.86 9.80 -20.94
N ALA A 293 -8.27 10.19 -22.08
CA ALA A 293 -8.34 9.43 -23.33
C ALA A 293 -7.58 8.09 -23.30
N GLN A 294 -6.43 8.03 -22.59
CA GLN A 294 -5.57 6.83 -22.51
C GLN A 294 -5.64 6.16 -21.13
N LEU A 295 -6.84 6.14 -20.56
CA LEU A 295 -7.08 5.75 -19.17
C LEU A 295 -6.43 4.39 -18.80
N PRO A 296 -6.54 3.27 -19.57
CA PRO A 296 -5.98 1.99 -19.16
C PRO A 296 -4.45 2.00 -19.05
N VAL A 297 -3.76 2.66 -19.97
CA VAL A 297 -2.30 2.69 -20.02
C VAL A 297 -1.72 3.62 -18.96
N ASP A 298 -2.26 4.84 -18.85
CA ASP A 298 -1.77 5.85 -17.91
C ASP A 298 -2.08 5.49 -16.45
N LEU A 299 -3.10 4.67 -16.22
CA LEU A 299 -3.50 4.22 -14.87
C LEU A 299 -2.34 3.55 -14.12
N MET A 300 -1.42 2.90 -14.85
CA MET A 300 -0.26 2.19 -14.31
C MET A 300 0.72 3.10 -13.55
N GLY A 301 0.81 4.39 -13.92
CA GLY A 301 1.63 5.41 -13.24
C GLY A 301 0.81 6.35 -12.35
N ARG A 302 -0.52 6.24 -12.36
CA ARG A 302 -1.43 7.14 -11.66
C ARG A 302 -2.09 6.54 -10.43
N ARG A 303 -1.94 5.22 -10.21
CA ARG A 303 -2.46 4.55 -9.02
C ARG A 303 -1.32 4.10 -8.11
N PRO A 304 -1.30 4.57 -6.84
CA PRO A 304 -0.25 4.20 -5.90
C PRO A 304 -0.16 2.69 -5.65
N ASP A 305 -1.29 1.98 -5.55
CA ASP A 305 -1.32 0.53 -5.32
C ASP A 305 -0.64 -0.27 -6.45
N ILE A 306 -0.86 0.12 -7.71
CA ILE A 306 -0.22 -0.50 -8.89
C ILE A 306 1.29 -0.23 -8.87
N VAL A 307 1.69 1.01 -8.63
CA VAL A 307 3.11 1.41 -8.58
C VAL A 307 3.84 0.68 -7.45
N ALA A 308 3.25 0.58 -6.26
CA ALA A 308 3.82 -0.16 -5.14
C ALA A 308 3.98 -1.66 -5.44
N ALA A 309 2.99 -2.29 -6.08
CA ALA A 309 3.05 -3.70 -6.49
C ALA A 309 4.15 -3.93 -7.54
N ARG A 310 4.31 -3.02 -8.52
CA ARG A 310 5.40 -3.06 -9.50
C ARG A 310 6.76 -2.98 -8.82
N LEU A 311 6.98 -2.02 -7.91
CA LEU A 311 8.23 -1.85 -7.19
C LEU A 311 8.58 -3.09 -6.35
N ARG A 312 7.59 -3.79 -5.77
CA ARG A 312 7.82 -5.05 -5.06
C ARG A 312 8.26 -6.17 -6.00
N ALA A 313 7.70 -6.25 -7.21
CA ALA A 313 8.14 -7.22 -8.21
C ALA A 313 9.58 -6.91 -8.69
N GLU A 314 9.94 -5.64 -8.89
CA GLU A 314 11.31 -5.20 -9.21
C GLU A 314 12.28 -5.50 -8.05
N ALA A 315 11.86 -5.35 -6.80
CA ALA A 315 12.65 -5.74 -5.64
C ALA A 315 12.93 -7.25 -5.60
N ALA A 316 11.93 -8.08 -5.90
CA ALA A 316 12.07 -9.53 -5.98
C ALA A 316 13.02 -9.96 -7.13
N LEU A 317 12.93 -9.31 -8.31
CA LEU A 317 13.87 -9.53 -9.43
C LEU A 317 15.30 -9.16 -9.04
N SER A 318 15.51 -8.03 -8.38
CA SER A 318 16.83 -7.61 -7.90
C SER A 318 17.39 -8.60 -6.86
N HIS A 319 16.52 -9.23 -6.06
CA HIS A 319 16.91 -10.26 -5.11
C HIS A 319 17.37 -11.56 -5.82
N VAL A 320 16.71 -11.94 -6.92
CA VAL A 320 17.16 -13.04 -7.79
C VAL A 320 18.59 -12.78 -8.31
N ASP A 321 18.88 -11.56 -8.78
CA ASP A 321 20.21 -11.18 -9.25
C ASP A 321 21.26 -11.33 -8.13
N ALA A 322 20.92 -10.96 -6.91
CA ALA A 322 21.78 -11.14 -5.75
C ALA A 322 22.04 -12.61 -5.43
N THR A 323 21.04 -13.48 -5.57
CA THR A 323 21.17 -14.91 -5.37
C THR A 323 21.99 -15.55 -6.49
N ARG A 324 21.83 -15.13 -7.75
CA ARG A 324 22.69 -15.54 -8.85
C ARG A 324 24.15 -15.19 -8.59
N ALA A 325 24.44 -14.01 -8.04
CA ALA A 325 25.80 -13.62 -7.69
C ALA A 325 26.45 -14.55 -6.64
N GLN A 326 25.68 -15.26 -5.82
CA GLN A 326 26.19 -16.24 -4.84
C GLN A 326 26.74 -17.53 -5.48
N PHE A 327 26.49 -17.76 -6.77
CA PHE A 327 27.09 -18.89 -7.50
C PHE A 327 28.56 -18.66 -7.84
N TYR A 328 29.05 -17.44 -7.70
CA TYR A 328 30.42 -17.04 -7.99
C TYR A 328 31.26 -16.95 -6.71
N PRO A 329 32.62 -16.98 -6.83
CA PRO A 329 33.51 -16.86 -5.68
C PRO A 329 33.31 -15.56 -4.91
N ASP A 330 33.23 -15.62 -3.59
CA ASP A 330 33.19 -14.44 -2.73
C ASP A 330 34.63 -14.03 -2.37
N VAL A 331 34.97 -12.76 -2.55
CA VAL A 331 36.30 -12.21 -2.27
C VAL A 331 36.20 -11.15 -1.18
N ASN A 332 36.81 -11.46 -0.04
CA ASN A 332 36.85 -10.57 1.11
C ASN A 332 38.29 -10.13 1.41
N LEU A 333 38.51 -8.84 1.58
CA LEU A 333 39.76 -8.30 2.06
C LEU A 333 39.69 -8.16 3.58
N ALA A 334 40.58 -8.87 4.29
CA ALA A 334 40.61 -8.89 5.74
C ALA A 334 41.99 -8.44 6.25
N ALA A 335 41.99 -7.68 7.31
CA ALA A 335 43.19 -7.32 8.07
C ALA A 335 42.87 -7.43 9.56
N PHE A 336 43.80 -7.97 10.32
CA PHE A 336 43.70 -7.89 11.76
C PHE A 336 45.07 -7.66 12.40
N ALA A 337 45.08 -7.00 13.54
CA ALA A 337 46.26 -6.83 14.37
C ALA A 337 45.85 -6.89 15.85
N GLY A 338 46.71 -7.45 16.69
CA GLY A 338 46.41 -7.54 18.09
C GLY A 338 47.45 -8.27 18.88
N LEU A 339 47.11 -8.59 20.11
CA LEU A 339 47.90 -9.31 21.08
C LEU A 339 47.18 -10.63 21.42
N THR A 340 47.91 -11.77 21.37
CA THR A 340 47.38 -13.06 21.78
C THR A 340 48.39 -13.78 22.66
N ALA A 341 47.99 -14.34 23.80
CA ALA A 341 48.86 -15.07 24.68
C ALA A 341 48.10 -16.18 25.43
N LEU A 342 48.82 -17.22 25.87
CA LEU A 342 48.26 -18.30 26.67
C LEU A 342 48.05 -17.97 28.14
N THR A 343 48.59 -16.82 28.59
CA THR A 343 48.39 -16.28 29.95
C THR A 343 48.18 -14.79 29.88
N PRO A 344 47.36 -14.21 30.77
CA PRO A 344 47.12 -12.76 30.80
C PRO A 344 48.42 -11.95 31.03
N ALA A 345 49.35 -12.47 31.81
CA ALA A 345 50.63 -11.82 32.10
C ALA A 345 51.52 -11.68 30.85
N ALA A 346 51.44 -12.61 29.90
CA ALA A 346 52.19 -12.56 28.66
C ALA A 346 51.54 -11.73 27.57
N LEU A 347 50.30 -11.25 27.76
CA LEU A 347 49.54 -10.59 26.72
C LEU A 347 50.20 -9.29 26.19
N PHE A 348 50.87 -8.55 27.09
CA PHE A 348 51.55 -7.29 26.72
C PHE A 348 53.03 -7.46 26.37
N SER A 349 53.51 -8.69 26.15
CA SER A 349 54.84 -8.96 25.65
C SER A 349 54.97 -8.74 24.15
N ARG A 350 56.16 -8.46 23.65
CA ARG A 350 56.43 -8.37 22.20
C ARG A 350 56.10 -9.65 21.44
N ALA A 351 56.21 -10.81 22.08
CA ALA A 351 55.91 -12.13 21.51
C ALA A 351 54.41 -12.35 21.35
N ALA A 352 53.52 -11.57 21.98
CA ALA A 352 52.08 -11.65 21.85
C ALA A 352 51.57 -10.94 20.62
N LEU A 353 52.36 -10.09 19.95
CA LEU A 353 51.94 -9.35 18.77
C LEU A 353 51.64 -10.31 17.61
N THR A 354 50.45 -10.27 17.07
CA THR A 354 50.01 -11.02 15.94
C THR A 354 49.25 -10.12 14.96
N GLY A 355 49.33 -10.41 13.67
CA GLY A 355 48.59 -9.69 12.64
C GLY A 355 48.67 -10.36 11.29
N SER A 356 47.68 -10.07 10.48
CA SER A 356 47.60 -10.54 9.09
C SER A 356 46.82 -9.55 8.25
N VAL A 357 47.16 -9.49 6.95
CA VAL A 357 46.44 -8.77 5.92
C VAL A 357 46.44 -9.57 4.64
N GLY A 358 45.27 -9.69 3.99
CA GLY A 358 45.23 -10.37 2.70
C GLY A 358 43.81 -10.62 2.22
N PRO A 359 43.66 -11.03 0.95
CA PRO A 359 42.38 -11.47 0.40
C PRO A 359 42.04 -12.87 0.92
N ALA A 360 40.78 -13.08 1.25
CA ALA A 360 40.17 -14.37 1.54
C ALA A 360 39.15 -14.69 0.44
N ILE A 361 39.33 -15.80 -0.27
CA ILE A 361 38.48 -16.24 -1.35
C ILE A 361 37.71 -17.49 -0.88
N SER A 362 36.36 -17.43 -0.99
CA SER A 362 35.44 -18.51 -0.66
C SER A 362 34.69 -18.98 -1.91
N LEU A 363 34.75 -20.28 -2.19
CA LEU A 363 34.03 -20.92 -3.31
C LEU A 363 32.96 -21.90 -2.79
N PRO A 364 31.71 -21.82 -3.26
CA PRO A 364 30.65 -22.76 -2.90
C PRO A 364 30.72 -24.07 -3.72
N ILE A 365 31.71 -24.91 -3.49
CA ILE A 365 31.96 -26.14 -4.30
C ILE A 365 30.86 -27.19 -4.11
N PHE A 366 30.36 -27.36 -2.87
CA PHE A 366 29.38 -28.41 -2.53
C PHE A 366 27.97 -27.87 -2.30
N ASP A 367 27.75 -26.58 -2.47
CA ASP A 367 26.47 -25.91 -2.16
C ASP A 367 25.46 -25.88 -3.33
N ARG A 368 25.74 -26.62 -4.40
CA ARG A 368 24.93 -26.59 -5.63
C ARG A 368 23.45 -26.81 -5.39
N THR A 369 23.08 -27.82 -4.64
CA THR A 369 21.69 -28.16 -4.37
C THR A 369 21.02 -27.06 -3.57
N ARG A 370 21.70 -26.51 -2.56
CA ARG A 370 21.20 -25.41 -1.72
C ARG A 370 20.98 -24.14 -2.53
N LEU A 371 21.98 -23.72 -3.32
CA LEU A 371 21.91 -22.50 -4.12
C LEU A 371 20.83 -22.58 -5.21
N ARG A 372 20.69 -23.75 -5.88
CA ARG A 372 19.62 -23.95 -6.86
C ARG A 372 18.24 -23.96 -6.21
N ALA A 373 18.08 -24.57 -5.03
CA ALA A 373 16.82 -24.54 -4.29
C ALA A 373 16.47 -23.10 -3.84
N GLN A 374 17.46 -22.33 -3.39
CA GLN A 374 17.28 -20.94 -3.02
C GLN A 374 16.84 -20.11 -4.24
N LEU A 375 17.57 -20.21 -5.36
CA LEU A 375 17.25 -19.50 -6.60
C LEU A 375 15.85 -19.86 -7.12
N HIS A 376 15.47 -21.15 -7.05
CA HIS A 376 14.11 -21.58 -7.40
C HIS A 376 13.03 -20.94 -6.48
N GLY A 377 13.32 -20.84 -5.18
CA GLY A 377 12.45 -20.13 -4.22
C GLY A 377 12.33 -18.64 -4.53
N ASP A 378 13.43 -18.00 -4.92
CA ASP A 378 13.43 -16.58 -5.29
C ASP A 378 12.64 -16.32 -6.58
N TYR A 379 12.73 -17.20 -7.59
CA TYR A 379 11.87 -17.13 -8.79
C TYR A 379 10.39 -17.34 -8.45
N ALA A 380 10.06 -18.25 -7.55
CA ALA A 380 8.68 -18.42 -7.09
C ALA A 380 8.18 -17.15 -6.36
N SER A 381 9.07 -16.44 -5.66
CA SER A 381 8.75 -15.16 -5.04
C SER A 381 8.52 -14.05 -6.08
N VAL A 382 9.26 -14.04 -7.18
CA VAL A 382 9.00 -13.17 -8.35
C VAL A 382 7.64 -13.49 -8.95
N ASP A 383 7.34 -14.77 -9.21
CA ASP A 383 6.05 -15.20 -9.76
C ASP A 383 4.89 -14.74 -8.87
N ALA A 384 5.03 -14.85 -7.55
CA ALA A 384 4.02 -14.37 -6.60
C ALA A 384 3.87 -12.84 -6.62
N ALA A 385 4.98 -12.09 -6.70
CA ALA A 385 4.96 -10.63 -6.76
C ALA A 385 4.35 -10.12 -8.08
N VAL A 386 4.68 -10.74 -9.22
CA VAL A 386 4.10 -10.42 -10.54
C VAL A 386 2.61 -10.80 -10.56
N GLY A 387 2.23 -11.95 -9.98
CA GLY A 387 0.84 -12.33 -9.82
C GLY A 387 0.03 -11.31 -9.00
N LEU A 388 0.62 -10.77 -7.92
CA LEU A 388 -0.01 -9.70 -7.13
C LEU A 388 -0.14 -8.40 -7.94
N TYR A 389 0.89 -8.02 -8.70
CA TYR A 389 0.83 -6.88 -9.60
C TYR A 389 -0.30 -7.03 -10.63
N ASN A 390 -0.38 -8.17 -11.32
CA ASN A 390 -1.43 -8.46 -12.30
C ASN A 390 -2.83 -8.35 -11.67
N LYS A 391 -3.02 -8.96 -10.49
CA LYS A 391 -4.26 -8.86 -9.73
C LYS A 391 -4.63 -7.40 -9.42
N THR A 392 -3.66 -6.60 -8.97
CA THR A 392 -3.90 -5.18 -8.63
C THR A 392 -4.32 -4.38 -9.86
N VAL A 393 -3.71 -4.66 -11.02
CA VAL A 393 -4.09 -4.03 -12.30
C VAL A 393 -5.52 -4.41 -12.69
N ASP A 394 -5.88 -5.69 -12.64
CA ASP A 394 -7.23 -6.16 -12.97
C ASP A 394 -8.30 -5.57 -12.04
N GLU A 395 -8.02 -5.53 -10.74
CA GLU A 395 -8.90 -4.91 -9.74
C GLU A 395 -9.09 -3.42 -10.01
N ALA A 396 -8.02 -2.70 -10.37
CA ALA A 396 -8.05 -1.28 -10.70
C ALA A 396 -8.91 -0.99 -11.94
N LEU A 397 -8.74 -1.77 -13.01
CA LEU A 397 -9.55 -1.67 -14.22
C LEU A 397 -11.04 -1.98 -13.92
N GLY A 398 -11.27 -3.02 -13.12
CA GLY A 398 -12.61 -3.39 -12.67
C GLY A 398 -13.28 -2.31 -11.82
N ASP A 399 -12.52 -1.63 -10.94
CA ASP A 399 -13.01 -0.52 -10.12
C ASP A 399 -13.50 0.63 -11.00
N VAL A 400 -12.69 1.07 -11.95
CA VAL A 400 -13.05 2.14 -12.88
C VAL A 400 -14.31 1.76 -13.68
N ALA A 401 -14.35 0.55 -14.25
CA ALA A 401 -15.49 0.06 -15.01
C ALA A 401 -16.80 0.05 -14.19
N ARG A 402 -16.74 -0.39 -12.92
CA ARG A 402 -17.88 -0.39 -12.01
C ARG A 402 -18.40 1.01 -11.74
N GLN A 403 -17.50 1.97 -11.43
CA GLN A 403 -17.92 3.35 -11.12
C GLN A 403 -18.57 4.01 -12.35
N LEU A 404 -17.99 3.84 -13.53
CA LEU A 404 -18.55 4.38 -14.77
C LEU A 404 -19.93 3.82 -15.10
N THR A 405 -20.09 2.51 -14.98
CA THR A 405 -21.39 1.85 -15.20
C THR A 405 -22.45 2.35 -14.23
N SER A 406 -22.07 2.52 -12.96
CA SER A 406 -22.96 3.03 -11.93
C SER A 406 -23.32 4.51 -12.14
N LEU A 407 -22.36 5.36 -12.54
CA LEU A 407 -22.60 6.76 -12.86
C LEU A 407 -23.60 6.92 -14.00
N ARG A 408 -23.40 6.24 -15.13
CA ARG A 408 -24.35 6.26 -16.27
C ARG A 408 -25.74 5.81 -15.87
N THR A 409 -25.84 4.86 -14.95
CA THR A 409 -27.12 4.38 -14.46
C THR A 409 -27.81 5.47 -13.60
N VAL A 410 -27.06 6.11 -12.70
CA VAL A 410 -27.58 7.19 -11.86
C VAL A 410 -28.00 8.41 -12.69
N GLU A 411 -27.27 8.76 -13.77
CA GLU A 411 -27.64 9.82 -14.69
C GLU A 411 -29.01 9.55 -15.33
N ARG A 412 -29.20 8.36 -15.91
CA ARG A 412 -30.50 7.98 -16.49
C ARG A 412 -31.62 7.97 -15.47
N LEU A 413 -31.35 7.47 -14.24
CA LEU A 413 -32.34 7.51 -13.15
C LEU A 413 -32.67 8.95 -12.73
N SER A 414 -31.67 9.86 -12.71
CA SER A 414 -31.86 11.25 -12.36
C SER A 414 -32.74 11.98 -13.40
N ASP A 415 -32.58 11.69 -14.68
CA ASP A 415 -33.41 12.26 -15.75
C ASP A 415 -34.88 11.82 -15.61
N GLU A 416 -35.14 10.54 -15.35
CA GLU A 416 -36.51 10.05 -15.11
C GLU A 416 -37.08 10.61 -13.79
N GLN A 417 -36.27 10.73 -12.75
CA GLN A 417 -36.70 11.31 -11.47
C GLN A 417 -37.06 12.80 -11.61
N ASN A 418 -36.32 13.58 -12.42
CA ASN A 418 -36.67 14.98 -12.71
C ASN A 418 -38.04 15.06 -13.40
N ARG A 419 -38.33 14.16 -14.36
CA ARG A 419 -39.68 14.07 -15.01
C ARG A 419 -40.78 13.71 -14.00
N ALA A 420 -40.48 12.83 -13.03
CA ALA A 420 -41.42 12.46 -11.97
C ALA A 420 -41.72 13.66 -11.06
N VAL A 421 -40.68 14.40 -10.64
CA VAL A 421 -40.85 15.62 -9.83
C VAL A 421 -41.67 16.69 -10.56
N ASP A 422 -41.42 16.87 -11.88
CA ASP A 422 -42.22 17.82 -12.71
C ASP A 422 -43.67 17.38 -12.81
N SER A 423 -43.91 16.08 -12.94
CA SER A 423 -45.27 15.52 -12.99
C SER A 423 -45.98 15.65 -11.65
N ALA A 424 -45.33 15.33 -10.54
CA ALA A 424 -45.87 15.51 -9.19
C ALA A 424 -46.15 16.99 -8.89
N THR A 425 -45.27 17.90 -9.33
CA THR A 425 -45.49 19.35 -9.21
C THR A 425 -46.74 19.80 -9.96
N ARG A 426 -47.01 19.29 -11.17
CA ARG A 426 -48.24 19.56 -11.91
C ARG A 426 -49.47 18.97 -11.21
N ILE A 427 -49.39 17.78 -10.64
CA ILE A 427 -50.47 17.18 -9.86
C ILE A 427 -50.86 18.07 -8.68
N VAL A 428 -49.87 18.59 -7.92
CA VAL A 428 -50.11 19.55 -6.83
C VAL A 428 -50.82 20.81 -7.31
N ALA A 429 -50.37 21.39 -8.43
CA ALA A 429 -50.97 22.57 -9.00
C ALA A 429 -52.44 22.34 -9.40
N ILE A 430 -52.76 21.22 -10.03
CA ILE A 430 -54.11 20.79 -10.39
C ILE A 430 -54.97 20.59 -9.15
N ALA A 431 -54.46 19.89 -8.14
CA ALA A 431 -55.20 19.62 -6.91
C ALA A 431 -55.55 20.96 -6.17
N ARG A 432 -54.61 21.87 -6.08
CA ARG A 432 -54.82 23.23 -5.49
C ARG A 432 -55.86 24.02 -6.26
N GLU A 433 -55.84 24.01 -7.61
CA GLU A 433 -56.79 24.68 -8.45
C GLU A 433 -58.20 24.11 -8.32
N ARG A 434 -58.35 22.80 -8.31
CA ARG A 434 -59.64 22.11 -8.05
C ARG A 434 -60.20 22.46 -6.69
N HIS A 435 -59.37 22.47 -5.64
CA HIS A 435 -59.80 22.85 -4.30
C HIS A 435 -60.25 24.33 -4.25
N ARG A 436 -59.49 25.24 -4.86
CA ARG A 436 -59.88 26.67 -4.94
C ARG A 436 -61.21 26.89 -5.61
N ARG A 437 -61.53 26.06 -6.64
CA ARG A 437 -62.83 26.09 -7.35
C ARG A 437 -63.96 25.37 -6.61
N GLY A 438 -63.68 24.80 -5.45
CA GLY A 438 -64.67 24.03 -4.68
C GLY A 438 -65.07 22.66 -5.26
N ILE A 439 -64.32 22.14 -6.26
CA ILE A 439 -64.57 20.83 -6.90
C ILE A 439 -63.55 19.77 -6.46
N GLY A 440 -62.69 20.03 -5.48
CA GLY A 440 -61.72 19.11 -4.90
C GLY A 440 -61.62 19.29 -3.39
N MET A 441 -61.22 18.22 -2.69
CA MET A 441 -61.08 18.24 -1.24
C MET A 441 -59.69 18.76 -0.84
N GLN A 442 -59.58 19.39 0.34
CA GLN A 442 -58.31 19.78 0.97
C GLN A 442 -57.39 18.58 1.14
N LYS A 443 -57.94 17.38 1.47
CA LYS A 443 -57.25 16.14 1.59
C LYS A 443 -56.44 15.79 0.31
N ASP A 444 -57.04 16.01 -0.88
CA ASP A 444 -56.42 15.73 -2.17
C ASP A 444 -55.16 16.58 -2.38
N VAL A 445 -55.19 17.87 -2.00
CA VAL A 445 -54.03 18.76 -2.06
C VAL A 445 -52.91 18.28 -1.15
N MET A 446 -53.25 17.92 0.08
CA MET A 446 -52.28 17.48 1.08
C MET A 446 -51.60 16.13 0.68
N LEU A 447 -52.36 15.20 0.10
CA LEU A 447 -51.83 13.94 -0.41
C LEU A 447 -50.91 14.15 -1.63
N ALA A 448 -51.29 15.08 -2.52
CA ALA A 448 -50.45 15.46 -3.66
C ALA A 448 -49.13 16.12 -3.20
N ASP A 449 -49.18 17.00 -2.17
CA ASP A 449 -47.98 17.61 -1.59
C ASP A 449 -47.07 16.57 -0.96
N LEU A 450 -47.60 15.56 -0.23
CA LEU A 450 -46.79 14.41 0.29
C LEU A 450 -46.14 13.60 -0.82
N SER A 451 -46.89 13.30 -1.90
CA SER A 451 -46.35 12.62 -3.07
C SER A 451 -45.21 13.40 -3.72
N LEU A 452 -45.34 14.72 -3.88
CA LEU A 452 -44.24 15.55 -4.37
C LEU A 452 -43.01 15.51 -3.46
N LEU A 453 -43.22 15.51 -2.15
CA LEU A 453 -42.12 15.36 -1.18
C LEU A 453 -41.45 13.96 -1.24
N ASP A 454 -42.20 12.92 -1.60
CA ASP A 454 -41.66 11.58 -1.84
C ASP A 454 -40.72 11.61 -3.06
N GLU A 455 -41.15 12.22 -4.17
CA GLU A 455 -40.34 12.34 -5.39
C GLU A 455 -39.09 13.21 -5.15
N ARG A 456 -39.22 14.31 -4.40
CA ARG A 456 -38.05 15.14 -4.01
C ARG A 456 -37.06 14.41 -3.11
N ALA A 457 -37.53 13.51 -2.24
CA ALA A 457 -36.66 12.69 -1.41
C ALA A 457 -35.83 11.72 -2.27
N GLN A 458 -36.44 11.10 -3.28
CA GLN A 458 -35.72 10.24 -4.22
C GLN A 458 -34.74 11.05 -5.08
N GLN A 459 -35.12 12.25 -5.52
CA GLN A 459 -34.23 13.15 -6.27
C GLN A 459 -32.98 13.51 -5.44
N ALA A 460 -33.16 13.90 -4.16
CA ALA A 460 -32.04 14.19 -3.26
C ALA A 460 -31.16 12.95 -3.01
N ASP A 461 -31.77 11.78 -2.92
CA ASP A 461 -31.05 10.51 -2.77
C ASP A 461 -30.16 10.20 -3.98
N LEU A 462 -30.69 10.36 -5.19
CA LEU A 462 -29.93 10.18 -6.44
C LEU A 462 -28.79 11.19 -6.58
N GLN A 463 -29.02 12.46 -6.18
CA GLN A 463 -27.96 13.49 -6.17
C GLN A 463 -26.83 13.12 -5.21
N GLY A 464 -27.14 12.68 -3.99
CA GLY A 464 -26.16 12.20 -3.04
C GLY A 464 -25.40 10.97 -3.57
N ARG A 465 -26.12 10.00 -4.15
CA ARG A 465 -25.51 8.80 -4.77
C ARG A 465 -24.57 9.15 -5.92
N ARG A 466 -24.92 10.10 -6.77
CA ARG A 466 -24.04 10.60 -7.84
C ARG A 466 -22.73 11.15 -7.28
N MET A 467 -22.80 11.97 -6.23
CA MET A 467 -21.64 12.57 -5.57
C MET A 467 -20.72 11.48 -4.99
N LEU A 468 -21.27 10.48 -4.32
CA LEU A 468 -20.52 9.35 -3.80
C LEU A 468 -19.79 8.55 -4.90
N LEU A 469 -20.46 8.32 -6.02
CA LEU A 469 -19.86 7.63 -7.17
C LEU A 469 -18.76 8.46 -7.83
N GLN A 470 -18.88 9.79 -7.86
CA GLN A 470 -17.83 10.69 -8.33
C GLN A 470 -16.59 10.62 -7.42
N VAL A 471 -16.76 10.63 -6.09
CA VAL A 471 -15.67 10.44 -5.14
C VAL A 471 -14.99 9.07 -5.33
N ALA A 472 -15.78 8.02 -5.48
CA ALA A 472 -15.27 6.67 -5.72
C ALA A 472 -14.50 6.57 -7.05
N LEU A 473 -14.98 7.23 -8.11
CA LEU A 473 -14.28 7.29 -9.39
C LEU A 473 -12.95 8.04 -9.27
N ILE A 474 -12.91 9.19 -8.57
CA ILE A 474 -11.67 9.93 -8.31
C ILE A 474 -10.67 9.01 -7.57
N GLY A 475 -11.12 8.27 -6.57
CA GLY A 475 -10.31 7.27 -5.87
C GLY A 475 -9.79 6.17 -6.80
N ALA A 476 -10.65 5.62 -7.66
CA ALA A 476 -10.30 4.59 -8.63
C ALA A 476 -9.30 5.09 -9.70
N LEU A 477 -9.32 6.40 -9.99
CA LEU A 477 -8.35 7.06 -10.86
C LEU A 477 -7.05 7.49 -10.14
N GLY A 478 -6.89 7.13 -8.86
CA GLY A 478 -5.68 7.42 -8.09
C GLY A 478 -5.66 8.80 -7.40
N GLY A 479 -6.77 9.55 -7.38
CA GLY A 479 -6.91 10.77 -6.58
C GLY A 479 -5.88 11.87 -6.85
N GLY A 480 -5.40 11.97 -8.09
CA GLY A 480 -4.39 12.96 -8.48
C GLY A 480 -2.94 12.55 -8.19
N PHE A 481 -2.69 11.30 -7.79
CA PHE A 481 -1.34 10.77 -7.68
C PHE A 481 -0.65 10.72 -9.05
N ASP A 482 0.64 11.02 -9.06
CA ASP A 482 1.50 10.96 -10.24
C ASP A 482 2.90 10.56 -9.79
N GLU A 483 3.36 9.36 -10.20
CA GLU A 483 4.67 8.85 -9.79
C GLU A 483 5.83 9.75 -10.22
N HIS A 484 5.67 10.53 -11.30
CA HIS A 484 6.69 11.43 -11.81
C HIS A 484 6.78 12.78 -11.06
N LYS A 485 5.81 13.05 -10.17
CA LYS A 485 5.70 14.30 -9.40
C LYS A 485 5.84 14.11 -7.88
N LEU A 486 6.42 12.98 -7.48
CA LEU A 486 6.62 12.69 -6.05
C LEU A 486 7.64 13.62 -5.43
N ASP A 487 7.29 14.20 -4.28
CA ASP A 487 8.21 14.97 -3.45
C ASP A 487 9.31 14.06 -2.89
N GLY A 488 10.57 14.47 -3.03
CA GLY A 488 11.74 13.77 -2.51
C GLY A 488 12.64 13.11 -3.55
N ALA A 489 13.46 12.14 -3.16
CA ALA A 489 14.34 11.44 -4.08
C ALA A 489 13.52 10.70 -5.16
N PRO A 490 13.92 10.76 -6.45
CA PRO A 490 13.23 10.06 -7.52
C PRO A 490 13.20 8.56 -7.23
N ILE A 491 12.14 7.88 -7.70
CA ILE A 491 12.04 6.43 -7.66
C ILE A 491 13.21 5.85 -8.46
N VAL A 492 14.00 5.01 -7.79
CA VAL A 492 15.13 4.34 -8.45
C VAL A 492 14.60 3.09 -9.13
N HIS A 493 14.38 3.16 -10.44
CA HIS A 493 14.06 1.98 -11.22
C HIS A 493 15.29 1.08 -11.37
N ALA A 494 15.13 -0.22 -11.15
CA ALA A 494 16.17 -1.20 -11.44
C ALA A 494 16.52 -1.15 -12.94
N PRO A 495 17.79 -1.32 -13.34
CA PRO A 495 18.19 -1.36 -14.74
C PRO A 495 17.48 -2.47 -15.53
N THR A 496 17.06 -3.54 -14.85
CA THR A 496 16.16 -4.56 -15.38
C THR A 496 14.76 -4.23 -14.87
N THR A 497 13.98 -3.48 -15.66
CA THR A 497 12.58 -3.21 -15.33
C THR A 497 11.76 -4.50 -15.46
N LEU A 498 10.65 -4.59 -14.74
CA LEU A 498 9.72 -5.72 -14.81
C LEU A 498 9.37 -6.12 -16.26
N PHE A 499 9.22 -5.11 -17.12
CA PHE A 499 8.85 -5.29 -18.53
C PHE A 499 10.03 -5.62 -19.47
N SER A 500 11.27 -5.26 -19.11
CA SER A 500 12.45 -5.65 -19.89
C SER A 500 12.84 -7.11 -19.63
N HIS A 501 12.53 -7.63 -18.44
CA HIS A 501 12.76 -9.03 -18.11
C HIS A 501 11.83 -9.96 -18.92
N ALA A 502 10.57 -9.59 -19.12
CA ALA A 502 9.64 -10.31 -19.98
C ALA A 502 10.14 -10.40 -21.43
N ARG A 503 10.71 -9.33 -22.00
CA ARG A 503 11.28 -9.33 -23.37
C ARG A 503 12.54 -10.20 -23.52
N LEU A 504 13.33 -10.37 -22.46
CA LEU A 504 14.50 -11.26 -22.48
C LEU A 504 14.12 -12.75 -22.45
N MET A 505 12.92 -13.08 -21.96
CA MET A 505 12.37 -14.44 -22.02
C MET A 505 11.98 -14.85 -23.44
N ASP A 506 11.39 -13.95 -24.23
CA ASP A 506 10.99 -14.23 -25.63
C ASP A 506 12.19 -14.44 -26.56
N SER A 507 13.36 -13.87 -26.28
CA SER A 507 14.56 -13.98 -27.13
C SER A 507 15.37 -15.26 -26.95
N HIS A 508 14.99 -16.15 -26.04
CA HIS A 508 15.70 -17.43 -25.79
C HIS A 508 14.92 -18.67 -26.28
N PHE A 509 13.83 -18.48 -27.00
CA PHE A 509 12.98 -19.55 -27.56
C PHE A 509 12.95 -19.59 -29.11
N ASP A 510 13.81 -18.80 -29.81
CA ASP A 510 14.06 -18.92 -31.24
C ASP A 510 15.36 -19.70 -31.55
#